data_600b4232566804a93d6233adb4312fd1
#
_entry.id   600b4232566804a93d6233adb4312fd1
#
_cell.length_a   1.000
_cell.length_b   1.000
_cell.length_c   1.000
_cell.angle_alpha   90.00
_cell.angle_beta   90.00
_cell.angle_gamma   90.00
#
_symmetry.space_group_name_H-M   'P 1'
#
loop_
_entity.id
_entity.type
_entity.pdbx_description
1 polymer ?
#
loop_
_entity_poly.entity_id
_entity_poly.type
_entity_poly.pdbx_seq_one_letter_code
_entity_poly.pdbx_strand_id
1 'polypeptide(L)'
;MNFSKAHFIGIAGKGMSATALLLRQMGVQISGSDEGFYPPVSDYLRNEKIPFAAGYRKENIPDDADVIVIGKNAKLQPDSNEEVRAAMDSGKLVRSFADLLHDMTVNSETIVAAGSYGKSTCSALLAWCLKVSDRDPSYFIGEITNGFERHAHRGQGPTFVLEGDEYPASNWDNRSKFLRYNAKNVLLTSATHDHINVFPTHADYLAPYQSLLGSLPSDGLLVVCSSEPHARALAESLACPAVFYALDDKAHWHAANIERGAETGFDLMRGSEKIIRLSTRMLGDHNIENIVGVSAMLLEKKLLSPEELKAGISTFLGVKRRMELLSPASKVPVYEGFGSSYEKARSAIVATKLHFPDRRLIIVFEPHTFTWRNRAAISAYDDAFAGASRIFIYQPASQGAGTHAQLTQDEIVARVRAANYDAEAISDPDEALARLDDILRPDDVVLLLTSGELGGLIRTIPQLVEAKYPS
;
A
#
# COMPACT_ATOMS: atom_id res chain seq x y z
N MET A 1 -27.46 4.01 -7.70
CA MET A 1 -27.45 5.18 -6.79
C MET A 1 -28.42 6.22 -7.32
N ASN A 2 -29.31 6.77 -6.47
CA ASN A 2 -30.36 7.72 -6.88
C ASN A 2 -30.05 9.13 -6.35
N PHE A 3 -28.83 9.61 -6.54
CA PHE A 3 -28.42 10.97 -6.19
C PHE A 3 -27.49 11.55 -7.25
N SER A 4 -27.56 12.86 -7.45
CA SER A 4 -26.81 13.63 -8.45
C SER A 4 -25.77 14.56 -7.85
N LYS A 5 -25.90 14.87 -6.54
CA LYS A 5 -25.03 15.81 -5.82
C LYS A 5 -24.61 15.24 -4.47
N ALA A 6 -23.31 15.20 -4.22
CA ALA A 6 -22.72 14.71 -2.97
C ALA A 6 -21.77 15.73 -2.35
N HIS A 7 -21.89 15.92 -1.04
CA HIS A 7 -20.97 16.76 -0.27
C HIS A 7 -20.14 15.91 0.68
N PHE A 8 -18.82 16.10 0.68
CA PHE A 8 -17.85 15.29 1.43
C PHE A 8 -17.24 16.08 2.59
N ILE A 9 -17.52 15.70 3.83
CA ILE A 9 -16.87 16.26 5.03
C ILE A 9 -15.63 15.42 5.36
N GLY A 10 -14.44 16.02 5.25
CA GLY A 10 -13.16 15.32 5.32
C GLY A 10 -12.70 14.79 3.95
N ILE A 11 -12.93 15.56 2.87
CA ILE A 11 -12.68 15.14 1.48
C ILE A 11 -11.20 14.87 1.16
N ALA A 12 -10.27 15.49 1.90
CA ALA A 12 -8.83 15.30 1.69
C ALA A 12 -8.30 13.96 2.23
N GLY A 13 -9.10 13.19 2.96
CA GLY A 13 -8.75 11.83 3.35
C GLY A 13 -8.60 10.90 2.14
N LYS A 14 -7.62 9.98 2.14
CA LYS A 14 -7.32 9.08 1.00
C LYS A 14 -8.57 8.34 0.49
N GLY A 15 -9.30 7.66 1.37
CA GLY A 15 -10.53 6.93 0.99
C GLY A 15 -11.66 7.85 0.53
N MET A 16 -11.78 9.01 1.14
CA MET A 16 -12.80 10.02 0.83
C MET A 16 -12.58 10.60 -0.57
N SER A 17 -11.37 11.08 -0.86
CA SER A 17 -11.00 11.63 -2.17
C SER A 17 -11.11 10.59 -3.29
N ALA A 18 -10.70 9.33 -3.02
CA ALA A 18 -10.86 8.23 -3.95
C ALA A 18 -12.33 7.98 -4.30
N THR A 19 -13.21 7.93 -3.29
CA THR A 19 -14.65 7.73 -3.51
C THR A 19 -15.28 8.93 -4.22
N ALA A 20 -14.87 10.16 -3.87
CA ALA A 20 -15.32 11.36 -4.56
C ALA A 20 -14.98 11.32 -6.07
N LEU A 21 -13.77 10.86 -6.44
CA LEU A 21 -13.35 10.68 -7.82
C LEU A 21 -14.18 9.61 -8.54
N LEU A 22 -14.46 8.47 -7.91
CA LEU A 22 -15.34 7.43 -8.48
C LEU A 22 -16.72 7.99 -8.79
N LEU A 23 -17.34 8.69 -7.85
CA LEU A 23 -18.65 9.32 -8.05
C LEU A 23 -18.61 10.38 -9.16
N ARG A 24 -17.54 11.18 -9.23
CA ARG A 24 -17.33 12.16 -10.29
C ARG A 24 -17.31 11.51 -11.67
N GLN A 25 -16.61 10.37 -11.81
CA GLN A 25 -16.58 9.58 -13.04
C GLN A 25 -17.96 9.00 -13.41
N MET A 26 -18.83 8.80 -12.42
CA MET A 26 -20.22 8.37 -12.61
C MET A 26 -21.17 9.54 -12.89
N GLY A 27 -20.67 10.78 -13.03
CA GLY A 27 -21.46 11.97 -13.36
C GLY A 27 -22.07 12.69 -12.16
N VAL A 28 -21.73 12.29 -10.91
CA VAL A 28 -22.20 12.97 -9.69
C VAL A 28 -21.42 14.28 -9.52
N GLN A 29 -22.14 15.36 -9.18
CA GLN A 29 -21.52 16.63 -8.79
C GLN A 29 -21.00 16.51 -7.36
N ILE A 30 -19.73 16.86 -7.17
CA ILE A 30 -19.04 16.71 -5.88
C ILE A 30 -18.65 18.07 -5.34
N SER A 31 -18.82 18.25 -4.04
CA SER A 31 -18.21 19.31 -3.25
C SER A 31 -17.67 18.74 -1.94
N GLY A 32 -16.88 19.49 -1.20
CA GLY A 32 -16.43 19.01 0.12
C GLY A 32 -15.68 20.04 0.93
N SER A 33 -15.35 19.64 2.15
CA SER A 33 -14.58 20.42 3.12
C SER A 33 -13.48 19.57 3.77
N ASP A 34 -12.42 20.21 4.23
CA ASP A 34 -11.41 19.61 5.09
C ASP A 34 -10.63 20.70 5.85
N GLU A 35 -9.88 20.33 6.90
CA GLU A 35 -9.03 21.29 7.64
C GLU A 35 -7.87 21.81 6.80
N GLY A 36 -7.27 20.92 5.97
CA GLY A 36 -6.09 21.25 5.16
C GLY A 36 -6.04 20.43 3.88
N PHE A 37 -5.48 21.07 2.84
CA PHE A 37 -5.38 20.49 1.51
C PHE A 37 -3.91 20.45 1.07
N TYR A 38 -3.34 19.28 0.97
CA TYR A 38 -1.96 19.03 0.59
C TYR A 38 -1.86 18.12 -0.64
N PRO A 39 -0.83 18.28 -1.48
CA PRO A 39 -0.56 17.31 -2.54
C PRO A 39 -0.36 15.90 -1.98
N PRO A 40 -0.73 14.85 -2.74
CA PRO A 40 -1.32 14.88 -4.08
C PRO A 40 -2.84 15.12 -4.12
N VAL A 41 -3.56 15.03 -2.99
CA VAL A 41 -5.03 15.09 -2.96
C VAL A 41 -5.54 16.46 -3.41
N SER A 42 -4.92 17.57 -2.95
CA SER A 42 -5.31 18.92 -3.37
C SER A 42 -5.21 19.11 -4.89
N ASP A 43 -4.20 18.48 -5.52
CA ASP A 43 -4.00 18.57 -6.96
C ASP A 43 -5.08 17.78 -7.71
N TYR A 44 -5.45 16.60 -7.21
CA TYR A 44 -6.57 15.84 -7.78
C TYR A 44 -7.88 16.62 -7.75
N LEU A 45 -8.21 17.21 -6.59
CA LEU A 45 -9.45 17.97 -6.45
C LEU A 45 -9.49 19.18 -7.40
N ARG A 46 -8.36 19.89 -7.55
CA ARG A 46 -8.24 21.02 -8.48
C ARG A 46 -8.36 20.58 -9.94
N ASN A 47 -7.64 19.53 -10.33
CA ASN A 47 -7.63 19.00 -11.70
C ASN A 47 -9.04 18.53 -12.12
N GLU A 48 -9.79 17.92 -11.21
CA GLU A 48 -11.18 17.49 -11.41
C GLU A 48 -12.19 18.63 -11.27
N LYS A 49 -11.72 19.85 -10.94
CA LYS A 49 -12.57 21.01 -10.69
C LYS A 49 -13.65 20.74 -9.62
N ILE A 50 -13.27 19.99 -8.57
CA ILE A 50 -14.15 19.73 -7.43
C ILE A 50 -14.03 20.93 -6.49
N PRO A 51 -15.11 21.67 -6.22
CA PRO A 51 -15.09 22.76 -5.24
C PRO A 51 -14.91 22.21 -3.82
N PHE A 52 -14.00 22.86 -3.08
CA PHE A 52 -13.75 22.49 -1.69
C PHE A 52 -13.49 23.72 -0.81
N ALA A 53 -13.87 23.63 0.47
CA ALA A 53 -13.73 24.65 1.47
C ALA A 53 -12.71 24.23 2.55
N ALA A 54 -11.86 25.17 2.99
CA ALA A 54 -10.99 24.98 4.13
C ALA A 54 -11.72 25.27 5.44
N GLY A 55 -11.63 24.35 6.39
CA GLY A 55 -12.35 24.39 7.67
C GLY A 55 -13.77 23.83 7.55
N TYR A 56 -14.25 23.34 8.69
CA TYR A 56 -15.56 22.69 8.81
C TYR A 56 -16.59 23.73 9.29
N ARG A 57 -17.54 24.07 8.41
CA ARG A 57 -18.62 25.04 8.71
C ARG A 57 -19.95 24.53 8.14
N LYS A 58 -21.04 24.77 8.84
CA LYS A 58 -22.38 24.38 8.37
C LYS A 58 -22.75 24.95 6.99
N GLU A 59 -22.23 26.15 6.67
CA GLU A 59 -22.46 26.83 5.40
C GLU A 59 -21.76 26.14 4.20
N ASN A 60 -20.82 25.22 4.44
CA ASN A 60 -20.18 24.45 3.39
C ASN A 60 -21.12 23.43 2.74
N ILE A 61 -22.16 22.99 3.48
CA ILE A 61 -23.13 22.01 3.00
C ILE A 61 -24.07 22.69 2.00
N PRO A 62 -24.08 22.33 0.71
CA PRO A 62 -25.00 22.89 -0.24
C PRO A 62 -26.46 22.51 0.10
N ASP A 63 -27.37 23.49 -0.02
CA ASP A 63 -28.81 23.25 0.22
C ASP A 63 -29.36 22.15 -0.69
N ASP A 64 -28.82 22.02 -1.89
CA ASP A 64 -29.23 21.07 -2.93
C ASP A 64 -28.41 19.76 -2.94
N ALA A 65 -27.58 19.51 -1.92
CA ALA A 65 -26.89 18.22 -1.77
C ALA A 65 -27.90 17.11 -1.48
N ASP A 66 -27.84 16.04 -2.25
CA ASP A 66 -28.71 14.85 -2.06
C ASP A 66 -28.16 13.93 -0.97
N VAL A 67 -26.83 13.83 -0.86
CA VAL A 67 -26.14 12.97 0.11
C VAL A 67 -24.95 13.71 0.72
N ILE A 68 -24.74 13.50 2.02
CA ILE A 68 -23.56 13.98 2.74
C ILE A 68 -22.72 12.79 3.14
N VAL A 69 -21.43 12.83 2.78
CA VAL A 69 -20.47 11.77 3.06
C VAL A 69 -19.52 12.24 4.14
N ILE A 70 -19.49 11.54 5.27
CA ILE A 70 -18.68 11.92 6.42
C ILE A 70 -17.52 10.96 6.56
N GLY A 71 -16.29 11.51 6.61
CA GLY A 71 -15.07 10.75 6.82
C GLY A 71 -14.95 10.20 8.24
N LYS A 72 -14.08 9.19 8.42
CA LYS A 72 -13.75 8.68 9.75
C LYS A 72 -12.50 9.38 10.28
N ASN A 73 -12.71 10.28 11.24
CA ASN A 73 -11.65 10.96 11.98
C ASN A 73 -12.19 11.37 13.36
N ALA A 74 -11.33 11.42 14.37
CA ALA A 74 -11.70 11.86 15.72
C ALA A 74 -12.28 13.29 15.77
N LYS A 75 -11.89 14.15 14.82
CA LYS A 75 -12.41 15.52 14.69
C LYS A 75 -13.75 15.62 13.96
N LEU A 76 -14.23 14.53 13.34
CA LEU A 76 -15.48 14.47 12.59
C LEU A 76 -16.59 13.82 13.44
N GLN A 77 -16.80 14.39 14.63
CA GLN A 77 -17.85 13.97 15.56
C GLN A 77 -18.90 15.10 15.69
N PRO A 78 -20.20 14.79 15.82
CA PRO A 78 -21.25 15.80 15.94
C PRO A 78 -21.04 16.76 17.11
N ASP A 79 -20.47 16.28 18.22
CA ASP A 79 -20.27 17.06 19.44
C ASP A 79 -19.17 18.13 19.29
N SER A 80 -18.19 17.90 18.41
CA SER A 80 -17.00 18.76 18.25
C SER A 80 -16.90 19.43 16.89
N ASN A 81 -17.78 19.10 15.93
CA ASN A 81 -17.73 19.60 14.55
C ASN A 81 -19.09 20.11 14.11
N GLU A 82 -19.19 21.41 13.84
CA GLU A 82 -20.47 22.05 13.49
C GLU A 82 -21.04 21.60 12.15
N GLU A 83 -20.15 21.29 11.16
CA GLU A 83 -20.58 20.82 9.85
C GLU A 83 -21.13 19.40 9.93
N VAL A 84 -20.49 18.51 10.71
CA VAL A 84 -20.99 17.15 10.96
C VAL A 84 -22.32 17.20 11.71
N ARG A 85 -22.46 18.08 12.71
CA ARG A 85 -23.72 18.28 13.43
C ARG A 85 -24.84 18.73 12.48
N ALA A 86 -24.56 19.77 11.68
CA ALA A 86 -25.52 20.27 10.71
C ALA A 86 -25.90 19.19 9.67
N ALA A 87 -24.95 18.37 9.24
CA ALA A 87 -25.22 17.23 8.36
C ALA A 87 -26.20 16.23 8.98
N MET A 88 -25.97 15.84 10.25
CA MET A 88 -26.83 14.90 10.97
C MET A 88 -28.23 15.45 11.21
N ASP A 89 -28.36 16.76 11.49
CA ASP A 89 -29.61 17.42 11.77
C ASP A 89 -30.41 17.81 10.50
N SER A 90 -29.76 17.75 9.31
CA SER A 90 -30.33 18.22 8.05
C SER A 90 -31.49 17.40 7.50
N GLY A 91 -31.70 16.18 7.98
CA GLY A 91 -32.63 15.20 7.40
C GLY A 91 -32.16 14.64 6.03
N LYS A 92 -30.99 15.05 5.50
CA LYS A 92 -30.43 14.53 4.27
C LYS A 92 -29.86 13.13 4.47
N LEU A 93 -29.63 12.42 3.37
CA LEU A 93 -29.00 11.11 3.41
C LEU A 93 -27.53 11.23 3.84
N VAL A 94 -27.18 10.67 5.01
CA VAL A 94 -25.79 10.61 5.49
C VAL A 94 -25.22 9.23 5.22
N ARG A 95 -23.97 9.19 4.68
CA ARG A 95 -23.24 7.97 4.34
C ARG A 95 -21.77 8.06 4.78
N SER A 96 -21.16 6.91 5.01
CA SER A 96 -19.69 6.76 4.96
C SER A 96 -19.25 6.49 3.52
N PHE A 97 -17.95 6.63 3.23
CA PHE A 97 -17.46 6.23 1.91
C PHE A 97 -17.56 4.70 1.69
N ALA A 98 -17.49 3.90 2.75
CA ALA A 98 -17.69 2.46 2.67
C ALA A 98 -19.11 2.08 2.27
N ASP A 99 -20.12 2.86 2.71
CA ASP A 99 -21.51 2.69 2.25
C ASP A 99 -21.66 2.99 0.75
N LEU A 100 -20.95 4.01 0.26
CA LEU A 100 -20.96 4.32 -1.18
C LEU A 100 -20.26 3.22 -2.01
N LEU A 101 -19.15 2.67 -1.51
CA LEU A 101 -18.53 1.51 -2.14
C LEU A 101 -19.47 0.29 -2.15
N HIS A 102 -20.24 0.08 -1.08
CA HIS A 102 -21.30 -0.94 -1.07
C HIS A 102 -22.27 -0.76 -2.23
N ASP A 103 -22.82 0.46 -2.38
CA ASP A 103 -23.76 0.75 -3.46
C ASP A 103 -23.16 0.58 -4.87
N MET A 104 -21.85 0.90 -5.03
CA MET A 104 -21.14 0.74 -6.31
C MET A 104 -20.85 -0.72 -6.66
N THR A 105 -20.75 -1.59 -5.67
CA THR A 105 -20.28 -2.98 -5.85
C THR A 105 -21.38 -4.02 -5.94
N VAL A 106 -22.65 -3.66 -5.65
CA VAL A 106 -23.80 -4.59 -5.62
C VAL A 106 -23.91 -5.49 -6.86
N ASN A 107 -23.64 -4.94 -8.04
CA ASN A 107 -23.75 -5.67 -9.32
C ASN A 107 -22.38 -5.97 -9.94
N SER A 108 -21.29 -5.86 -9.18
CA SER A 108 -19.95 -6.10 -9.70
C SER A 108 -19.48 -7.52 -9.36
N GLU A 109 -18.55 -8.03 -10.16
CA GLU A 109 -17.72 -9.17 -9.80
C GLU A 109 -16.58 -8.65 -8.93
N THR A 110 -16.78 -8.66 -7.61
CA THR A 110 -15.83 -8.08 -6.66
C THR A 110 -14.71 -9.03 -6.33
N ILE A 111 -13.48 -8.50 -6.26
CA ILE A 111 -12.30 -9.19 -5.74
C ILE A 111 -11.72 -8.30 -4.64
N VAL A 112 -11.74 -8.79 -3.40
CA VAL A 112 -11.19 -8.10 -2.24
C VAL A 112 -9.86 -8.71 -1.86
N ALA A 113 -8.77 -7.94 -1.95
CA ALA A 113 -7.46 -8.35 -1.43
C ALA A 113 -7.36 -7.92 0.03
N ALA A 114 -7.43 -8.87 0.96
CA ALA A 114 -7.46 -8.66 2.40
C ALA A 114 -6.25 -9.30 3.09
N GLY A 115 -5.93 -8.83 4.29
CA GLY A 115 -4.86 -9.36 5.15
C GLY A 115 -4.07 -8.28 5.86
N SER A 116 -3.21 -8.62 6.80
CA SER A 116 -2.36 -7.67 7.53
C SER A 116 -1.31 -7.03 6.61
N TYR A 117 -0.73 -7.84 5.71
CA TYR A 117 0.31 -7.42 4.76
C TYR A 117 -0.08 -7.82 3.34
N GLY A 118 0.54 -7.21 2.32
CA GLY A 118 0.35 -7.57 0.92
C GLY A 118 -0.91 -7.00 0.24
N LYS A 119 -1.92 -6.53 0.97
CA LYS A 119 -3.19 -6.00 0.44
C LYS A 119 -3.02 -5.07 -0.76
N SER A 120 -2.28 -3.98 -0.58
CA SER A 120 -2.09 -2.94 -1.61
C SER A 120 -1.36 -3.49 -2.83
N THR A 121 -0.34 -4.34 -2.63
CA THR A 121 0.39 -4.96 -3.74
C THR A 121 -0.51 -5.89 -4.53
N CYS A 122 -1.27 -6.75 -3.84
CA CYS A 122 -2.17 -7.69 -4.50
C CYS A 122 -3.33 -6.99 -5.22
N SER A 123 -4.00 -6.01 -4.58
CA SER A 123 -5.08 -5.26 -5.24
C SER A 123 -4.57 -4.46 -6.45
N ALA A 124 -3.40 -3.84 -6.33
CA ALA A 124 -2.77 -3.13 -7.43
C ALA A 124 -2.41 -4.06 -8.59
N LEU A 125 -1.79 -5.21 -8.30
CA LEU A 125 -1.40 -6.19 -9.32
C LEU A 125 -2.61 -6.84 -10.00
N LEU A 126 -3.67 -7.18 -9.25
CA LEU A 126 -4.96 -7.65 -9.80
C LEU A 126 -5.53 -6.64 -10.80
N ALA A 127 -5.66 -5.38 -10.37
CA ALA A 127 -6.19 -4.32 -11.21
C ALA A 127 -5.30 -4.06 -12.44
N TRP A 128 -3.97 -4.10 -12.27
CA TRP A 128 -3.02 -3.92 -13.36
C TRP A 128 -3.11 -5.01 -14.41
N CYS A 129 -3.08 -6.28 -14.01
CA CYS A 129 -3.19 -7.40 -14.95
C CYS A 129 -4.49 -7.34 -15.76
N LEU A 130 -5.61 -7.01 -15.12
CA LEU A 130 -6.88 -6.83 -15.81
C LEU A 130 -6.86 -5.63 -16.76
N LYS A 131 -6.26 -4.50 -16.34
CA LYS A 131 -6.17 -3.27 -17.15
C LYS A 131 -5.35 -3.49 -18.42
N VAL A 132 -4.17 -4.08 -18.32
CA VAL A 132 -3.29 -4.29 -19.50
C VAL A 132 -3.78 -5.39 -20.43
N SER A 133 -4.77 -6.17 -19.98
CA SER A 133 -5.48 -7.18 -20.77
C SER A 133 -6.83 -6.67 -21.29
N ASP A 134 -7.02 -5.34 -21.34
CA ASP A 134 -8.21 -4.67 -21.90
C ASP A 134 -9.54 -5.08 -21.22
N ARG A 135 -9.50 -5.45 -19.92
CA ARG A 135 -10.69 -5.79 -19.13
C ARG A 135 -11.35 -4.60 -18.47
N ASP A 136 -10.70 -3.44 -18.49
CA ASP A 136 -11.13 -2.16 -17.90
C ASP A 136 -11.82 -2.33 -16.52
N PRO A 137 -11.10 -2.85 -15.48
CA PRO A 137 -11.68 -3.07 -14.17
C PRO A 137 -11.95 -1.75 -13.44
N SER A 138 -13.00 -1.71 -12.62
CA SER A 138 -13.05 -0.72 -11.54
C SER A 138 -12.07 -1.12 -10.44
N TYR A 139 -11.45 -0.14 -9.79
CA TYR A 139 -10.59 -0.43 -8.65
C TYR A 139 -10.63 0.68 -7.59
N PHE A 140 -10.36 0.26 -6.35
CA PHE A 140 -10.16 1.13 -5.18
C PHE A 140 -8.98 0.57 -4.37
N ILE A 141 -7.83 1.25 -4.46
CA ILE A 141 -6.54 0.83 -3.90
C ILE A 141 -6.08 1.90 -2.91
N GLY A 142 -5.60 1.50 -1.74
CA GLY A 142 -5.21 2.43 -0.67
C GLY A 142 -3.93 3.21 -0.91
N GLU A 143 -3.11 2.80 -1.89
CA GLU A 143 -1.81 3.42 -2.17
C GLU A 143 -1.67 3.80 -3.65
N ILE A 144 -0.80 4.77 -3.92
CA ILE A 144 -0.47 5.14 -5.29
C ILE A 144 0.40 4.05 -5.91
N THR A 145 0.02 3.62 -7.10
CA THR A 145 0.67 2.52 -7.82
C THR A 145 1.32 3.05 -9.08
N ASN A 146 2.51 2.56 -9.41
CA ASN A 146 3.17 2.91 -10.65
C ASN A 146 2.34 2.43 -11.85
N GLY A 147 2.19 3.28 -12.86
CA GLY A 147 1.37 3.00 -14.04
C GLY A 147 -0.12 3.28 -13.89
N PHE A 148 -0.58 3.67 -12.68
CA PHE A 148 -1.92 4.21 -12.48
C PHE A 148 -1.86 5.72 -12.26
N GLU A 149 -2.74 6.45 -12.91
CA GLU A 149 -2.87 7.90 -12.69
C GLU A 149 -3.47 8.21 -11.32
N ARG A 150 -4.32 7.30 -10.81
CA ARG A 150 -5.13 7.46 -9.60
C ARG A 150 -5.23 6.15 -8.84
N HIS A 151 -5.48 6.25 -7.55
CA HIS A 151 -5.69 5.09 -6.67
C HIS A 151 -7.14 4.55 -6.69
N ALA A 152 -8.04 5.17 -7.47
CA ALA A 152 -9.39 4.69 -7.72
C ALA A 152 -9.81 5.02 -9.15
N HIS A 153 -10.54 4.11 -9.78
CA HIS A 153 -11.05 4.25 -11.15
C HIS A 153 -12.36 3.49 -11.31
N ARG A 154 -13.31 4.09 -12.03
CA ARG A 154 -14.53 3.43 -12.47
C ARG A 154 -14.34 2.94 -13.90
N GLY A 155 -14.11 1.63 -14.05
CA GLY A 155 -14.03 0.95 -15.35
C GLY A 155 -15.41 0.56 -15.89
N GLN A 156 -15.42 0.15 -17.15
CA GLN A 156 -16.62 -0.36 -17.84
C GLN A 156 -16.75 -1.89 -17.70
N GLY A 157 -15.67 -2.57 -17.30
CA GLY A 157 -15.67 -4.01 -17.08
C GLY A 157 -16.49 -4.44 -15.85
N PRO A 158 -16.87 -5.72 -15.76
CA PRO A 158 -17.70 -6.24 -14.66
C PRO A 158 -16.94 -6.36 -13.33
N THR A 159 -15.60 -6.37 -13.37
CA THR A 159 -14.77 -6.63 -12.20
C THR A 159 -14.51 -5.35 -11.41
N PHE A 160 -14.65 -5.44 -10.07
CA PHE A 160 -14.25 -4.38 -9.16
C PHE A 160 -13.22 -4.93 -8.17
N VAL A 161 -11.98 -4.45 -8.25
CA VAL A 161 -10.88 -4.81 -7.35
C VAL A 161 -10.83 -3.83 -6.20
N LEU A 162 -10.86 -4.34 -4.96
CA LEU A 162 -10.84 -3.53 -3.74
C LEU A 162 -9.73 -3.97 -2.80
N GLU A 163 -9.03 -2.99 -2.25
CA GLU A 163 -8.16 -3.23 -1.09
C GLU A 163 -9.01 -3.41 0.16
N GLY A 164 -8.90 -4.57 0.80
CA GLY A 164 -9.66 -4.94 1.98
C GLY A 164 -9.13 -4.28 3.25
N ASP A 165 -9.76 -3.18 3.66
CA ASP A 165 -9.39 -2.42 4.86
C ASP A 165 -10.20 -2.94 6.07
N GLU A 166 -9.49 -3.46 7.07
CA GLU A 166 -10.04 -3.99 8.32
C GLU A 166 -10.51 -2.90 9.32
N TYR A 167 -10.10 -1.64 9.11
CA TYR A 167 -10.52 -0.55 10.00
C TYR A 167 -12.04 -0.30 9.97
N PRO A 168 -12.63 0.20 11.08
CA PRO A 168 -14.04 0.56 11.14
C PRO A 168 -14.50 1.49 10.01
N ALA A 169 -15.73 1.25 9.53
CA ALA A 169 -16.30 1.92 8.36
C ALA A 169 -16.56 3.42 8.57
N SER A 170 -17.02 3.80 9.79
CA SER A 170 -17.32 5.19 10.12
C SER A 170 -17.16 5.45 11.62
N ASN A 171 -17.47 6.68 12.05
CA ASN A 171 -17.54 7.02 13.48
C ASN A 171 -18.77 6.44 14.20
N TRP A 172 -19.75 5.95 13.45
CA TRP A 172 -20.99 5.34 13.98
C TRP A 172 -21.18 3.86 13.56
N ASP A 173 -20.29 3.31 12.73
CA ASP A 173 -20.27 1.90 12.36
C ASP A 173 -18.86 1.32 12.61
N ASN A 174 -18.74 0.50 13.65
CA ASN A 174 -17.47 -0.12 14.04
C ASN A 174 -17.14 -1.38 13.23
N ARG A 175 -18.02 -1.83 12.31
CA ARG A 175 -17.71 -2.94 11.42
C ARG A 175 -16.60 -2.55 10.47
N SER A 176 -15.73 -3.51 10.13
CA SER A 176 -14.64 -3.28 9.19
C SER A 176 -15.16 -2.90 7.81
N LYS A 177 -14.46 -1.97 7.14
CA LYS A 177 -14.86 -1.42 5.83
C LYS A 177 -15.09 -2.51 4.79
N PHE A 178 -14.23 -3.54 4.74
CA PHE A 178 -14.33 -4.62 3.77
C PHE A 178 -15.65 -5.41 3.88
N LEU A 179 -16.32 -5.42 5.05
CA LEU A 179 -17.65 -6.06 5.21
C LEU A 179 -18.76 -5.32 4.45
N ARG A 180 -18.45 -4.11 3.96
CA ARG A 180 -19.36 -3.30 3.14
C ARG A 180 -19.17 -3.49 1.63
N TYR A 181 -18.13 -4.22 1.20
CA TYR A 181 -17.70 -4.25 -0.21
C TYR A 181 -18.41 -5.30 -1.08
N ASN A 182 -19.44 -5.99 -0.58
CA ASN A 182 -20.12 -7.10 -1.29
C ASN A 182 -19.11 -8.09 -1.88
N ALA A 183 -18.18 -8.57 -1.07
CA ALA A 183 -17.12 -9.46 -1.53
C ALA A 183 -17.70 -10.74 -2.12
N LYS A 184 -17.41 -11.01 -3.40
CA LYS A 184 -17.70 -12.30 -4.05
C LYS A 184 -16.46 -13.19 -4.06
N ASN A 185 -15.29 -12.57 -4.20
CA ASN A 185 -14.02 -13.28 -4.20
C ASN A 185 -13.06 -12.58 -3.24
N VAL A 186 -12.29 -13.35 -2.49
CA VAL A 186 -11.31 -12.85 -1.54
C VAL A 186 -9.94 -13.47 -1.80
N LEU A 187 -8.93 -12.64 -1.90
CA LEU A 187 -7.52 -13.04 -1.80
C LEU A 187 -7.03 -12.67 -0.41
N LEU A 188 -6.86 -13.67 0.46
CA LEU A 188 -6.39 -13.50 1.83
C LEU A 188 -4.89 -13.76 1.90
N THR A 189 -4.11 -12.71 2.14
CA THR A 189 -2.64 -12.77 2.15
C THR A 189 -2.07 -13.14 3.52
N SER A 190 -2.72 -12.68 4.60
CA SER A 190 -2.27 -12.90 5.97
C SER A 190 -3.37 -12.54 6.96
N ALA A 191 -3.24 -12.98 8.22
CA ALA A 191 -4.12 -12.59 9.33
C ALA A 191 -3.31 -12.43 10.64
N THR A 192 -2.05 -12.04 10.53
CA THR A 192 -1.17 -11.73 11.67
C THR A 192 -1.69 -10.50 12.41
N HIS A 193 -1.74 -10.55 13.75
CA HIS A 193 -2.26 -9.47 14.56
C HIS A 193 -1.54 -8.15 14.30
N ASP A 194 -2.29 -7.16 13.89
CA ASP A 194 -1.85 -5.78 13.66
C ASP A 194 -2.87 -4.81 14.28
N HIS A 195 -2.54 -3.52 14.33
CA HIS A 195 -3.44 -2.45 14.79
C HIS A 195 -4.01 -2.66 16.21
N ILE A 196 -3.14 -2.94 17.18
CA ILE A 196 -3.48 -3.19 18.60
C ILE A 196 -4.35 -2.08 19.22
N ASN A 197 -4.22 -0.85 18.74
CA ASN A 197 -5.04 0.28 19.15
C ASN A 197 -6.52 0.18 18.73
N VAL A 198 -6.84 -0.62 17.71
CA VAL A 198 -8.20 -0.88 17.21
C VAL A 198 -8.68 -2.26 17.62
N PHE A 199 -7.79 -3.24 17.59
CA PHE A 199 -8.04 -4.64 17.92
C PHE A 199 -7.14 -5.07 19.09
N PRO A 200 -7.59 -4.93 20.34
CA PRO A 200 -6.76 -5.18 21.51
C PRO A 200 -6.23 -6.61 21.62
N THR A 201 -6.99 -7.60 21.13
CA THR A 201 -6.59 -9.00 21.11
C THR A 201 -6.52 -9.57 19.70
N HIS A 202 -5.78 -10.66 19.55
CA HIS A 202 -5.72 -11.37 18.27
C HIS A 202 -7.11 -11.90 17.84
N ALA A 203 -7.94 -12.32 18.78
CA ALA A 203 -9.30 -12.76 18.50
C ALA A 203 -10.16 -11.60 17.94
N ASP A 204 -10.03 -10.40 18.51
CA ASP A 204 -10.71 -9.20 17.98
C ASP A 204 -10.26 -8.88 16.55
N TYR A 205 -8.98 -9.10 16.25
CA TYR A 205 -8.42 -8.90 14.91
C TYR A 205 -8.92 -9.94 13.89
N LEU A 206 -9.11 -11.19 14.30
CA LEU A 206 -9.58 -12.27 13.42
C LEU A 206 -11.10 -12.22 13.16
N ALA A 207 -11.90 -11.72 14.09
CA ALA A 207 -13.36 -11.72 13.97
C ALA A 207 -13.91 -11.02 12.71
N PRO A 208 -13.41 -9.85 12.27
CA PRO A 208 -13.78 -9.26 10.99
C PRO A 208 -13.49 -10.16 9.78
N TYR A 209 -12.32 -10.83 9.77
CA TYR A 209 -11.97 -11.75 8.68
C TYR A 209 -12.90 -12.97 8.64
N GLN A 210 -13.22 -13.56 9.80
CA GLN A 210 -14.23 -14.63 9.89
C GLN A 210 -15.56 -14.18 9.30
N SER A 211 -16.00 -12.96 9.63
CA SER A 211 -17.24 -12.37 9.10
C SER A 211 -17.16 -12.15 7.58
N LEU A 212 -16.03 -11.65 7.07
CA LEU A 212 -15.80 -11.46 5.64
C LEU A 212 -15.88 -12.79 4.88
N LEU A 213 -15.14 -13.79 5.35
CA LEU A 213 -15.06 -15.09 4.69
C LEU A 213 -16.40 -15.84 4.80
N GLY A 214 -17.08 -15.73 5.94
CA GLY A 214 -18.42 -16.30 6.16
C GLY A 214 -19.53 -15.67 5.30
N SER A 215 -19.28 -14.47 4.76
CA SER A 215 -20.24 -13.76 3.88
C SER A 215 -20.06 -14.11 2.39
N LEU A 216 -19.05 -14.88 2.03
CA LEU A 216 -18.81 -15.26 0.63
C LEU A 216 -19.97 -16.08 0.07
N PRO A 217 -20.45 -15.79 -1.14
CA PRO A 217 -21.47 -16.60 -1.80
C PRO A 217 -20.91 -17.98 -2.17
N SER A 218 -21.80 -18.95 -2.37
CA SER A 218 -21.42 -20.33 -2.68
C SER A 218 -20.67 -20.52 -4.01
N ASP A 219 -20.82 -19.56 -4.94
CA ASP A 219 -20.12 -19.48 -6.22
C ASP A 219 -18.90 -18.54 -6.18
N GLY A 220 -18.60 -18.01 -4.99
CA GLY A 220 -17.43 -17.19 -4.74
C GLY A 220 -16.12 -17.99 -4.71
N LEU A 221 -15.00 -17.28 -4.76
CA LEU A 221 -13.67 -17.88 -4.67
C LEU A 221 -12.89 -17.28 -3.50
N LEU A 222 -12.35 -18.16 -2.66
CA LEU A 222 -11.39 -17.81 -1.62
C LEU A 222 -10.00 -18.33 -2.00
N VAL A 223 -9.03 -17.43 -2.16
CA VAL A 223 -7.61 -17.76 -2.39
C VAL A 223 -6.82 -17.35 -1.16
N VAL A 224 -6.08 -18.29 -0.54
CA VAL A 224 -5.48 -18.10 0.78
C VAL A 224 -4.00 -18.43 0.78
N CYS A 225 -3.20 -17.55 1.38
CA CYS A 225 -1.79 -17.83 1.68
C CYS A 225 -1.68 -18.91 2.76
N SER A 226 -1.20 -20.10 2.40
CA SER A 226 -1.08 -21.23 3.33
C SER A 226 0.19 -21.20 4.18
N SER A 227 1.19 -20.42 3.81
CA SER A 227 2.40 -20.17 4.62
C SER A 227 2.11 -19.28 5.83
N GLU A 228 0.96 -18.60 5.86
CA GLU A 228 0.50 -17.80 6.99
C GLU A 228 -0.50 -18.61 7.83
N PRO A 229 -0.12 -19.04 9.06
CA PRO A 229 -0.91 -20.01 9.83
C PRO A 229 -2.31 -19.54 10.19
N HIS A 230 -2.49 -18.24 10.48
CA HIS A 230 -3.79 -17.69 10.89
C HIS A 230 -4.76 -17.58 9.71
N ALA A 231 -4.26 -17.15 8.54
CA ALA A 231 -5.07 -17.12 7.31
C ALA A 231 -5.52 -18.53 6.90
N ARG A 232 -4.61 -19.50 7.00
CA ARG A 232 -4.91 -20.91 6.74
C ARG A 232 -5.98 -21.46 7.70
N ALA A 233 -5.82 -21.23 9.00
CA ALA A 233 -6.79 -21.70 10.00
C ALA A 233 -8.17 -21.08 9.81
N LEU A 234 -8.26 -19.81 9.43
CA LEU A 234 -9.51 -19.15 9.07
C LEU A 234 -10.21 -19.86 7.90
N ALA A 235 -9.47 -20.18 6.84
CA ALA A 235 -10.03 -20.85 5.67
C ALA A 235 -10.50 -22.28 5.96
N GLU A 236 -9.73 -23.04 6.73
CA GLU A 236 -10.05 -24.43 7.11
C GLU A 236 -11.31 -24.53 8.01
N SER A 237 -11.69 -23.45 8.69
CA SER A 237 -12.90 -23.39 9.52
C SER A 237 -14.19 -23.15 8.75
N LEU A 238 -14.12 -22.89 7.43
CA LEU A 238 -15.24 -22.49 6.59
C LEU A 238 -15.71 -23.59 5.66
N ALA A 239 -17.01 -23.57 5.32
CA ALA A 239 -17.60 -24.46 4.33
C ALA A 239 -17.34 -24.00 2.87
N CYS A 240 -16.75 -22.80 2.66
CA CYS A 240 -16.45 -22.26 1.34
C CYS A 240 -15.21 -22.97 0.75
N PRO A 241 -15.23 -23.38 -0.53
CA PRO A 241 -14.04 -23.92 -1.19
C PRO A 241 -12.90 -22.90 -1.19
N ALA A 242 -11.75 -23.31 -0.63
CA ALA A 242 -10.55 -22.47 -0.60
C ALA A 242 -9.47 -23.04 -1.52
N VAL A 243 -8.83 -22.16 -2.28
CA VAL A 243 -7.63 -22.44 -3.07
C VAL A 243 -6.43 -21.91 -2.28
N PHE A 244 -5.49 -22.79 -1.99
CA PHE A 244 -4.29 -22.43 -1.23
C PHE A 244 -3.12 -22.12 -2.14
N TYR A 245 -2.36 -21.08 -1.78
CA TYR A 245 -1.09 -20.73 -2.42
C TYR A 245 0.02 -20.53 -1.39
N ALA A 246 1.26 -20.68 -1.83
CA ALA A 246 2.46 -20.41 -1.05
C ALA A 246 3.62 -20.08 -2.00
N LEU A 247 4.76 -19.71 -1.41
CA LEU A 247 6.01 -19.57 -2.18
C LEU A 247 6.53 -20.91 -2.67
N ASP A 248 6.43 -21.93 -1.84
CA ASP A 248 6.94 -23.29 -2.04
C ASP A 248 5.84 -24.31 -2.39
N ASP A 249 6.22 -25.58 -2.63
CA ASP A 249 5.35 -26.69 -3.03
C ASP A 249 4.39 -27.23 -1.94
N LYS A 250 4.32 -26.55 -0.79
CA LYS A 250 3.36 -26.88 0.28
C LYS A 250 1.92 -26.52 -0.05
N ALA A 251 1.70 -25.79 -1.14
CA ALA A 251 0.38 -25.40 -1.61
C ALA A 251 0.14 -25.82 -3.06
N HIS A 252 -1.16 -25.89 -3.43
CA HIS A 252 -1.55 -26.25 -4.80
C HIS A 252 -1.03 -25.26 -5.84
N TRP A 253 -1.10 -23.94 -5.54
CA TRP A 253 -0.46 -22.91 -6.34
C TRP A 253 0.85 -22.47 -5.67
N HIS A 254 1.97 -22.57 -6.40
CA HIS A 254 3.28 -22.20 -5.84
C HIS A 254 4.28 -21.75 -6.93
N ALA A 255 5.41 -21.25 -6.49
CA ALA A 255 6.53 -20.92 -7.36
C ALA A 255 7.59 -22.03 -7.33
N ALA A 256 8.20 -22.30 -8.47
CA ALA A 256 9.35 -23.22 -8.59
C ALA A 256 10.42 -22.59 -9.46
N ASN A 257 11.65 -23.15 -9.41
CA ASN A 257 12.80 -22.72 -10.22
C ASN A 257 12.99 -21.19 -10.18
N ILE A 258 13.04 -20.63 -8.95
CA ILE A 258 13.18 -19.20 -8.71
C ILE A 258 14.63 -18.77 -8.96
N GLU A 259 14.81 -17.88 -9.93
CA GLU A 259 16.08 -17.26 -10.29
C GLU A 259 16.02 -15.77 -9.92
N ARG A 260 16.69 -15.40 -8.82
CA ARG A 260 16.64 -14.03 -8.27
C ARG A 260 17.71 -13.14 -8.89
N GLY A 261 17.37 -11.87 -9.13
CA GLY A 261 18.24 -10.84 -9.68
C GLY A 261 17.51 -9.51 -9.76
N ALA A 262 18.01 -8.59 -10.57
CA ALA A 262 17.30 -7.33 -10.89
C ALA A 262 15.93 -7.59 -11.53
N GLU A 263 15.82 -8.69 -12.24
CA GLU A 263 14.57 -9.31 -12.68
C GLU A 263 14.56 -10.75 -12.16
N THR A 264 13.48 -11.13 -11.49
CA THR A 264 13.31 -12.47 -10.93
C THR A 264 12.43 -13.31 -11.84
N GLY A 265 12.97 -14.43 -12.33
CA GLY A 265 12.21 -15.43 -13.08
C GLY A 265 11.79 -16.60 -12.19
N PHE A 266 10.58 -17.14 -12.40
CA PHE A 266 10.11 -18.34 -11.72
C PHE A 266 9.03 -19.07 -12.52
N ASP A 267 8.87 -20.35 -12.26
CA ASP A 267 7.79 -21.13 -12.83
C ASP A 267 6.56 -21.06 -11.92
N LEU A 268 5.41 -20.65 -12.46
CA LEU A 268 4.11 -20.74 -11.78
C LEU A 268 3.61 -22.16 -11.90
N MET A 269 3.37 -22.80 -10.77
CA MET A 269 2.95 -24.20 -10.68
C MET A 269 1.52 -24.31 -10.16
N ARG A 270 0.78 -25.31 -10.67
CA ARG A 270 -0.52 -25.77 -10.12
C ARG A 270 -0.41 -27.26 -9.85
N GLY A 271 -0.22 -27.64 -8.59
CA GLY A 271 0.20 -29.00 -8.25
C GLY A 271 1.53 -29.33 -8.93
N SER A 272 1.61 -30.40 -9.67
CA SER A 272 2.80 -30.80 -10.44
C SER A 272 2.87 -30.18 -11.85
N GLU A 273 1.82 -29.46 -12.28
CA GLU A 273 1.75 -28.87 -13.61
C GLU A 273 2.42 -27.48 -13.62
N LYS A 274 3.35 -27.27 -14.55
CA LYS A 274 3.87 -25.94 -14.86
C LYS A 274 2.88 -25.22 -15.76
N ILE A 275 2.31 -24.13 -15.25
CA ILE A 275 1.38 -23.29 -16.00
C ILE A 275 2.12 -22.39 -16.97
N ILE A 276 3.10 -21.61 -16.46
CA ILE A 276 3.87 -20.66 -17.26
C ILE A 276 5.14 -20.20 -16.53
N ARG A 277 6.13 -19.74 -17.27
CA ARG A 277 7.30 -19.01 -16.72
C ARG A 277 6.97 -17.53 -16.61
N LEU A 278 7.05 -16.99 -15.40
CA LEU A 278 6.84 -15.57 -15.09
C LEU A 278 8.16 -14.85 -14.81
N SER A 279 8.17 -13.54 -14.99
CA SER A 279 9.26 -12.66 -14.53
C SER A 279 8.70 -11.39 -13.90
N THR A 280 9.43 -10.85 -12.92
CA THR A 280 9.05 -9.63 -12.21
C THR A 280 10.28 -8.84 -11.78
N ARG A 281 10.13 -7.51 -11.70
CA ARG A 281 11.13 -6.60 -11.12
C ARG A 281 10.89 -6.28 -9.64
N MET A 282 9.82 -6.80 -9.07
CA MET A 282 9.55 -6.64 -7.64
C MET A 282 10.51 -7.51 -6.82
N LEU A 283 11.16 -6.91 -5.81
CA LEU A 283 12.10 -7.61 -4.95
C LEU A 283 11.41 -8.28 -3.76
N GLY A 284 11.98 -9.38 -3.31
CA GLY A 284 11.59 -10.12 -2.12
C GLY A 284 10.62 -11.27 -2.37
N ASP A 285 10.84 -12.35 -1.63
CA ASP A 285 10.06 -13.59 -1.74
C ASP A 285 8.57 -13.37 -1.45
N HIS A 286 8.23 -12.44 -0.55
CA HIS A 286 6.84 -12.05 -0.29
C HIS A 286 6.14 -11.48 -1.52
N ASN A 287 6.86 -10.83 -2.44
CA ASN A 287 6.27 -10.34 -3.69
C ASN A 287 6.08 -11.47 -4.70
N ILE A 288 6.97 -12.48 -4.74
CA ILE A 288 6.75 -13.68 -5.55
C ILE A 288 5.51 -14.42 -5.04
N GLU A 289 5.38 -14.57 -3.72
CA GLU A 289 4.20 -15.20 -3.09
C GLU A 289 2.90 -14.42 -3.40
N ASN A 290 2.93 -13.08 -3.31
CA ASN A 290 1.80 -12.23 -3.73
C ASN A 290 1.43 -12.44 -5.20
N ILE A 291 2.42 -12.58 -6.11
CA ILE A 291 2.19 -12.87 -7.53
C ILE A 291 1.53 -14.24 -7.70
N VAL A 292 1.96 -15.26 -6.96
CA VAL A 292 1.33 -16.58 -7.00
C VAL A 292 -0.14 -16.49 -6.58
N GLY A 293 -0.46 -15.79 -5.49
CA GLY A 293 -1.83 -15.60 -5.02
C GLY A 293 -2.73 -14.85 -6.02
N VAL A 294 -2.20 -13.77 -6.60
CA VAL A 294 -2.90 -13.01 -7.67
C VAL A 294 -3.12 -13.89 -8.91
N SER A 295 -2.11 -14.65 -9.30
CA SER A 295 -2.20 -15.57 -10.45
C SER A 295 -3.26 -16.63 -10.22
N ALA A 296 -3.29 -17.24 -9.03
CA ALA A 296 -4.31 -18.21 -8.66
C ALA A 296 -5.72 -17.60 -8.78
N MET A 297 -5.94 -16.40 -8.24
CA MET A 297 -7.24 -15.71 -8.32
C MET A 297 -7.67 -15.48 -9.77
N LEU A 298 -6.79 -14.92 -10.60
CA LEU A 298 -7.12 -14.56 -11.99
C LEU A 298 -7.34 -15.78 -12.88
N LEU A 299 -6.57 -16.85 -12.69
CA LEU A 299 -6.67 -18.07 -13.50
C LEU A 299 -7.83 -18.97 -13.05
N GLU A 300 -8.06 -19.15 -11.74
CA GLU A 300 -9.21 -19.94 -11.24
C GLU A 300 -10.55 -19.29 -11.60
N LYS A 301 -10.64 -17.96 -11.57
CA LYS A 301 -11.81 -17.22 -12.04
C LYS A 301 -11.88 -17.11 -13.57
N LYS A 302 -10.88 -17.61 -14.30
CA LYS A 302 -10.79 -17.55 -15.78
C LYS A 302 -10.92 -16.12 -16.32
N LEU A 303 -10.43 -15.14 -15.56
CA LEU A 303 -10.44 -13.73 -15.96
C LEU A 303 -9.35 -13.40 -16.98
N LEU A 304 -8.24 -14.14 -16.93
CA LEU A 304 -7.11 -14.03 -17.86
C LEU A 304 -6.64 -15.41 -18.31
N SER A 305 -6.03 -15.46 -19.48
CA SER A 305 -5.19 -16.57 -19.91
C SER A 305 -3.81 -16.50 -19.26
N PRO A 306 -3.02 -17.60 -19.23
CA PRO A 306 -1.65 -17.56 -18.75
C PRO A 306 -0.76 -16.52 -19.45
N GLU A 307 -0.94 -16.31 -20.75
CA GLU A 307 -0.15 -15.34 -21.52
C GLU A 307 -0.51 -13.89 -21.18
N GLU A 308 -1.79 -13.57 -20.99
CA GLU A 308 -2.24 -12.26 -20.52
C GLU A 308 -1.71 -11.98 -19.11
N LEU A 309 -1.76 -12.98 -18.23
CA LEU A 309 -1.20 -12.89 -16.87
C LEU A 309 0.31 -12.59 -16.93
N LYS A 310 1.07 -13.32 -17.75
CA LYS A 310 2.51 -13.10 -17.93
C LYS A 310 2.81 -11.65 -18.38
N ALA A 311 2.07 -11.14 -19.36
CA ALA A 311 2.21 -9.76 -19.83
C ALA A 311 1.92 -8.75 -18.72
N GLY A 312 0.88 -8.97 -17.92
CA GLY A 312 0.53 -8.13 -16.78
C GLY A 312 1.62 -8.09 -15.72
N ILE A 313 2.11 -9.27 -15.30
CA ILE A 313 3.13 -9.37 -14.26
C ILE A 313 4.47 -8.75 -14.68
N SER A 314 4.92 -9.01 -15.91
CA SER A 314 6.20 -8.50 -16.40
C SER A 314 6.25 -6.97 -16.54
N THR A 315 5.09 -6.32 -16.70
CA THR A 315 4.96 -4.87 -16.86
C THR A 315 4.61 -4.13 -15.57
N PHE A 316 4.29 -4.85 -14.49
CA PHE A 316 3.94 -4.24 -13.21
C PHE A 316 5.17 -3.71 -12.49
N LEU A 317 5.18 -2.42 -12.18
CA LEU A 317 6.31 -1.72 -11.55
C LEU A 317 6.18 -1.58 -10.03
N GLY A 318 5.19 -2.27 -9.43
CA GLY A 318 4.98 -2.23 -7.98
C GLY A 318 4.19 -1.02 -7.49
N VAL A 319 4.11 -0.91 -6.17
CA VAL A 319 3.48 0.18 -5.44
C VAL A 319 4.55 1.20 -5.05
N LYS A 320 4.25 2.48 -5.20
CA LYS A 320 5.19 3.57 -4.84
C LYS A 320 5.68 3.43 -3.41
N ARG A 321 6.98 3.71 -3.22
CA ARG A 321 7.66 3.68 -1.92
C ARG A 321 7.75 2.29 -1.26
N ARG A 322 7.41 1.21 -1.96
CA ARG A 322 7.52 -0.19 -1.46
C ARG A 322 8.49 -0.99 -2.31
N MET A 323 9.78 -0.81 -2.06
CA MET A 323 10.86 -1.35 -2.88
C MET A 323 10.73 -0.91 -4.35
N GLU A 324 10.38 0.36 -4.53
CA GLU A 324 10.22 1.00 -5.84
C GLU A 324 11.58 1.21 -6.49
N LEU A 325 11.75 0.73 -7.72
CA LEU A 325 12.94 1.02 -8.52
C LEU A 325 12.85 2.44 -9.09
N LEU A 326 13.73 3.33 -8.63
CA LEU A 326 13.75 4.74 -8.99
C LEU A 326 14.72 5.06 -10.15
N SER A 327 15.66 4.16 -10.49
CA SER A 327 16.68 4.35 -11.52
C SER A 327 16.64 3.26 -12.60
N PRO A 328 15.53 3.13 -13.37
CA PRO A 328 15.38 2.01 -14.33
C PRO A 328 16.36 2.09 -15.51
N ALA A 329 16.98 3.25 -15.76
CA ALA A 329 17.94 3.47 -16.84
C ALA A 329 19.41 3.42 -16.36
N SER A 330 19.69 2.87 -15.16
CA SER A 330 21.04 2.77 -14.60
C SER A 330 21.47 1.33 -14.31
N LYS A 331 22.77 1.04 -14.47
CA LYS A 331 23.43 -0.19 -13.98
C LYS A 331 23.47 -0.26 -12.46
N VAL A 332 23.42 0.89 -11.77
CA VAL A 332 23.32 1.00 -10.31
C VAL A 332 21.84 1.19 -9.95
N PRO A 333 21.13 0.13 -9.53
CA PRO A 333 19.74 0.26 -9.15
C PRO A 333 19.59 1.03 -7.84
N VAL A 334 18.68 1.98 -7.82
CA VAL A 334 18.25 2.74 -6.63
C VAL A 334 16.84 2.33 -6.28
N TYR A 335 16.65 1.78 -5.09
CA TYR A 335 15.35 1.40 -4.57
C TYR A 335 14.89 2.33 -3.45
N GLU A 336 13.61 2.67 -3.42
CA GLU A 336 12.97 3.32 -2.28
C GLU A 336 12.21 2.29 -1.44
N GLY A 337 12.65 2.12 -0.19
CA GLY A 337 11.95 1.32 0.81
C GLY A 337 11.29 2.23 1.85
N PHE A 338 10.06 1.90 2.25
CA PHE A 338 9.34 2.65 3.29
C PHE A 338 9.89 2.31 4.68
N GLY A 339 11.04 2.88 5.02
CA GLY A 339 11.79 2.65 6.27
C GLY A 339 11.18 3.27 7.52
N SER A 340 9.85 3.22 7.72
CA SER A 340 9.18 3.89 8.85
C SER A 340 9.34 3.18 10.19
N SER A 341 9.76 1.91 10.21
CA SER A 341 10.06 1.13 11.42
C SER A 341 11.26 0.23 11.18
N TYR A 342 11.79 -0.34 12.27
CA TYR A 342 12.89 -1.30 12.24
C TYR A 342 12.57 -2.49 11.32
N GLU A 343 11.42 -3.12 11.50
CA GLU A 343 11.01 -4.32 10.77
C GLU A 343 10.91 -4.03 9.25
N LYS A 344 10.39 -2.87 8.89
CA LYS A 344 10.28 -2.46 7.47
C LYS A 344 11.66 -2.20 6.86
N ALA A 345 12.54 -1.51 7.57
CA ALA A 345 13.91 -1.29 7.12
C ALA A 345 14.67 -2.62 6.94
N ARG A 346 14.58 -3.52 7.92
CA ARG A 346 15.17 -4.87 7.86
C ARG A 346 14.64 -5.67 6.68
N SER A 347 13.33 -5.67 6.49
CA SER A 347 12.69 -6.38 5.37
C SER A 347 13.20 -5.87 4.01
N ALA A 348 13.33 -4.54 3.86
CA ALA A 348 13.86 -3.94 2.64
C ALA A 348 15.33 -4.31 2.39
N ILE A 349 16.16 -4.29 3.43
CA ILE A 349 17.59 -4.68 3.34
C ILE A 349 17.72 -6.16 2.98
N VAL A 350 16.97 -7.03 3.65
CA VAL A 350 16.98 -8.48 3.37
C VAL A 350 16.55 -8.75 1.93
N ALA A 351 15.44 -8.12 1.48
CA ALA A 351 15.00 -8.25 0.10
C ALA A 351 16.07 -7.79 -0.90
N THR A 352 16.73 -6.65 -0.65
CA THR A 352 17.80 -6.15 -1.52
C THR A 352 18.97 -7.13 -1.57
N LYS A 353 19.44 -7.60 -0.42
CA LYS A 353 20.59 -8.56 -0.37
C LYS A 353 20.25 -9.93 -0.96
N LEU A 354 19.00 -10.36 -0.89
CA LEU A 354 18.54 -11.61 -1.51
C LEU A 354 18.65 -11.56 -3.05
N HIS A 355 18.40 -10.39 -3.63
CA HIS A 355 18.44 -10.20 -5.08
C HIS A 355 19.81 -9.75 -5.61
N PHE A 356 20.62 -9.13 -4.76
CA PHE A 356 21.95 -8.61 -5.09
C PHE A 356 22.99 -9.06 -4.06
N PRO A 357 23.22 -10.41 -3.89
CA PRO A 357 24.08 -10.95 -2.82
C PRO A 357 25.51 -10.43 -2.90
N ASP A 358 26.06 -10.27 -4.12
CA ASP A 358 27.45 -9.91 -4.37
C ASP A 358 27.67 -8.40 -4.48
N ARG A 359 26.62 -7.60 -4.61
CA ARG A 359 26.74 -6.14 -4.71
C ARG A 359 26.92 -5.49 -3.36
N ARG A 360 27.71 -4.41 -3.31
CA ARG A 360 27.75 -3.54 -2.14
C ARG A 360 26.41 -2.83 -1.98
N LEU A 361 25.85 -2.90 -0.78
CA LEU A 361 24.60 -2.20 -0.45
C LEU A 361 24.94 -0.86 0.22
N ILE A 362 24.61 0.23 -0.45
CA ILE A 362 24.72 1.59 0.06
C ILE A 362 23.34 2.03 0.55
N ILE A 363 23.22 2.42 1.81
CA ILE A 363 21.96 2.87 2.41
C ILE A 363 22.00 4.37 2.63
N VAL A 364 20.95 5.07 2.23
CA VAL A 364 20.67 6.45 2.64
C VAL A 364 19.40 6.43 3.49
N PHE A 365 19.56 6.70 4.77
CA PHE A 365 18.51 6.53 5.77
C PHE A 365 18.13 7.87 6.42
N GLU A 366 16.82 8.14 6.51
CA GLU A 366 16.26 9.25 7.27
C GLU A 366 15.46 8.73 8.48
N PRO A 367 15.86 9.00 9.72
CA PRO A 367 15.10 8.64 10.91
C PRO A 367 13.88 9.59 11.07
N HIS A 368 12.93 9.51 10.12
CA HIS A 368 11.81 10.44 10.01
C HIS A 368 10.74 10.22 11.07
N THR A 369 10.41 8.94 11.39
CA THR A 369 9.32 8.63 12.31
C THR A 369 9.71 8.79 13.78
N PHE A 370 8.69 8.91 14.63
CA PHE A 370 8.84 8.89 16.07
C PHE A 370 9.59 7.65 16.58
N THR A 371 9.27 6.46 16.03
CA THR A 371 9.90 5.19 16.42
C THR A 371 11.42 5.23 16.30
N TRP A 372 11.94 5.77 15.20
CA TRP A 372 13.38 5.90 14.98
C TRP A 372 14.06 6.97 15.82
N ARG A 373 13.33 7.99 16.22
CA ARG A 373 13.87 9.12 17.01
C ARG A 373 13.72 8.93 18.52
N ASN A 374 12.97 7.92 18.95
CA ASN A 374 12.73 7.65 20.37
C ASN A 374 14.00 7.10 21.03
N ARG A 375 14.53 7.83 22.03
CA ARG A 375 15.72 7.42 22.80
C ARG A 375 15.57 6.05 23.46
N ALA A 376 14.38 5.67 23.88
CA ALA A 376 14.10 4.36 24.48
C ALA A 376 14.29 3.20 23.47
N ALA A 377 14.23 3.47 22.16
CA ALA A 377 14.37 2.47 21.11
C ALA A 377 15.76 2.47 20.45
N ILE A 378 16.78 3.12 21.05
CA ILE A 378 18.13 3.25 20.45
C ILE A 378 18.78 1.90 20.15
N SER A 379 18.46 0.84 20.90
CA SER A 379 18.98 -0.51 20.65
C SER A 379 18.54 -1.11 19.32
N ALA A 380 17.45 -0.61 18.72
CA ALA A 380 17.03 -1.05 17.38
C ALA A 380 18.08 -0.76 16.29
N TYR A 381 19.00 0.18 16.53
CA TYR A 381 20.09 0.49 15.62
C TYR A 381 21.24 -0.54 15.65
N ASP A 382 21.27 -1.46 16.62
CA ASP A 382 22.38 -2.41 16.78
C ASP A 382 22.45 -3.43 15.64
N ASP A 383 21.32 -3.76 15.02
CA ASP A 383 21.26 -4.73 13.93
C ASP A 383 20.37 -4.26 12.75
N ALA A 384 19.84 -3.03 12.83
CA ALA A 384 18.95 -2.48 11.80
C ALA A 384 19.52 -2.55 10.40
N PHE A 385 20.83 -2.36 10.25
CA PHE A 385 21.50 -2.23 8.97
C PHE A 385 22.35 -3.44 8.60
N ALA A 386 22.14 -4.61 9.19
CA ALA A 386 22.88 -5.81 8.89
C ALA A 386 22.80 -6.18 7.39
N GLY A 387 23.95 -6.26 6.74
CA GLY A 387 24.09 -6.48 5.29
C GLY A 387 24.42 -5.21 4.50
N ALA A 388 24.38 -4.02 5.11
CA ALA A 388 24.83 -2.78 4.50
C ALA A 388 26.38 -2.72 4.40
N SER A 389 26.88 -2.17 3.32
CA SER A 389 28.32 -1.89 3.13
C SER A 389 28.68 -0.47 3.57
N ARG A 390 27.77 0.47 3.41
CA ARG A 390 27.90 1.87 3.85
C ARG A 390 26.55 2.47 4.15
N ILE A 391 26.47 3.33 5.16
CA ILE A 391 25.20 3.94 5.61
C ILE A 391 25.41 5.45 5.73
N PHE A 392 24.59 6.20 5.01
CA PHE A 392 24.46 7.64 5.17
C PHE A 392 23.20 7.92 6.00
N ILE A 393 23.37 8.59 7.13
CA ILE A 393 22.28 8.91 8.04
C ILE A 393 21.96 10.40 7.85
N TYR A 394 20.80 10.68 7.25
CA TYR A 394 20.31 12.03 7.03
C TYR A 394 19.81 12.66 8.33
N GLN A 395 19.87 13.97 8.41
CA GLN A 395 19.42 14.70 9.59
C GLN A 395 17.94 14.42 9.87
N PRO A 396 17.59 14.02 11.11
CA PRO A 396 16.19 13.79 11.47
C PRO A 396 15.36 15.07 11.37
N ALA A 397 14.14 14.98 10.86
CA ALA A 397 13.21 16.09 10.82
C ALA A 397 12.87 16.57 12.25
N SER A 398 12.80 17.89 12.46
CA SER A 398 12.52 18.52 13.77
C SER A 398 11.04 18.48 14.17
N GLN A 399 10.29 17.44 13.84
CA GLN A 399 8.86 17.35 14.09
C GLN A 399 8.55 16.65 15.43
N GLY A 400 7.54 17.15 16.17
CA GLY A 400 6.98 16.48 17.34
C GLY A 400 7.85 16.51 18.60
N ALA A 401 8.65 17.54 18.81
CA ALA A 401 9.63 17.67 19.91
C ALA A 401 9.04 17.75 21.32
N GLY A 402 7.71 17.69 21.51
CA GLY A 402 7.08 18.02 22.81
C GLY A 402 6.86 16.85 23.77
N THR A 403 6.97 15.60 23.35
CA THR A 403 6.48 14.47 24.16
C THR A 403 7.55 13.47 24.61
N HIS A 404 8.75 13.46 24.01
CA HIS A 404 9.78 12.43 24.30
C HIS A 404 11.19 12.99 24.08
N ALA A 405 12.17 12.43 24.83
CA ALA A 405 13.60 12.65 24.57
C ALA A 405 13.95 12.02 23.21
N GLN A 406 14.28 12.88 22.25
CA GLN A 406 14.63 12.47 20.89
C GLN A 406 16.14 12.22 20.76
N LEU A 407 16.50 11.30 19.86
CA LEU A 407 17.88 11.08 19.45
C LEU A 407 18.33 12.16 18.48
N THR A 408 19.56 12.64 18.67
CA THR A 408 20.25 13.48 17.69
C THR A 408 20.85 12.61 16.59
N GLN A 409 21.20 13.23 15.46
CA GLN A 409 21.91 12.55 14.37
C GLN A 409 23.22 11.94 14.85
N ASP A 410 23.99 12.70 15.64
CA ASP A 410 25.30 12.24 16.17
C ASP A 410 25.16 11.01 17.07
N GLU A 411 24.12 10.97 17.91
CA GLU A 411 23.85 9.80 18.77
C GLU A 411 23.49 8.58 17.93
N ILE A 412 22.70 8.75 16.88
CA ILE A 412 22.34 7.66 15.96
C ILE A 412 23.59 7.16 15.23
N VAL A 413 24.40 8.05 14.65
CA VAL A 413 25.65 7.70 13.95
C VAL A 413 26.61 6.99 14.90
N ALA A 414 26.78 7.51 16.11
CA ALA A 414 27.66 6.90 17.13
C ALA A 414 27.17 5.48 17.49
N ARG A 415 25.86 5.28 17.64
CA ARG A 415 25.28 3.95 17.94
C ARG A 415 25.47 2.96 16.79
N VAL A 416 25.23 3.39 15.57
CA VAL A 416 25.41 2.55 14.36
C VAL A 416 26.88 2.16 14.19
N ARG A 417 27.80 3.09 14.41
CA ARG A 417 29.26 2.80 14.38
C ARG A 417 29.69 1.85 15.52
N ALA A 418 29.11 2.00 16.71
CA ALA A 418 29.38 1.10 17.84
C ALA A 418 28.90 -0.34 17.56
N ALA A 419 27.92 -0.51 16.68
CA ALA A 419 27.46 -1.80 16.16
C ALA A 419 28.30 -2.34 14.98
N ASN A 420 29.47 -1.74 14.73
CA ASN A 420 30.43 -2.10 13.67
C ASN A 420 29.94 -1.87 12.22
N TYR A 421 29.05 -0.92 12.02
CA TYR A 421 28.67 -0.49 10.67
C TYR A 421 29.44 0.77 10.24
N ASP A 422 29.77 0.85 8.95
CA ASP A 422 30.37 2.05 8.35
C ASP A 422 29.26 3.10 8.10
N ALA A 423 29.13 4.04 9.02
CA ALA A 423 28.07 5.06 9.02
C ALA A 423 28.63 6.48 9.02
N GLU A 424 27.97 7.36 8.31
CA GLU A 424 28.32 8.79 8.18
C GLU A 424 27.08 9.68 8.30
N ALA A 425 27.23 10.82 8.99
CA ALA A 425 26.17 11.83 9.03
C ALA A 425 26.16 12.66 7.74
N ILE A 426 25.01 12.94 7.21
CA ILE A 426 24.77 13.88 6.11
C ILE A 426 23.64 14.82 6.49
N SER A 427 23.81 16.12 6.30
CA SER A 427 22.81 17.13 6.69
C SER A 427 22.35 17.98 5.51
N ASP A 428 23.20 18.11 4.50
CA ASP A 428 22.96 18.85 3.29
C ASP A 428 22.79 17.92 2.09
N PRO A 429 21.74 18.09 1.25
CA PRO A 429 21.51 17.25 0.08
C PRO A 429 22.61 17.32 -0.97
N ASP A 430 23.22 18.49 -1.21
CA ASP A 430 24.28 18.64 -2.22
C ASP A 430 25.58 17.96 -1.74
N GLU A 431 25.89 18.08 -0.44
CA GLU A 431 27.00 17.33 0.16
C GLU A 431 26.77 15.81 0.05
N ALA A 432 25.54 15.37 0.34
CA ALA A 432 25.18 13.95 0.20
C ALA A 432 25.38 13.42 -1.21
N LEU A 433 24.96 14.20 -2.23
CA LEU A 433 25.16 13.85 -3.63
C LEU A 433 26.65 13.78 -4.01
N ALA A 434 27.44 14.77 -3.59
CA ALA A 434 28.88 14.79 -3.86
C ALA A 434 29.58 13.58 -3.22
N ARG A 435 29.23 13.24 -1.97
CA ARG A 435 29.76 12.05 -1.27
C ARG A 435 29.39 10.74 -1.98
N LEU A 436 28.11 10.62 -2.39
CA LEU A 436 27.65 9.44 -3.14
C LEU A 436 28.34 9.35 -4.51
N ASP A 437 28.49 10.46 -5.22
CA ASP A 437 29.18 10.50 -6.49
C ASP A 437 30.62 9.97 -6.38
N ASP A 438 31.33 10.37 -5.31
CA ASP A 438 32.72 9.98 -5.06
C ASP A 438 32.89 8.48 -4.77
N ILE A 439 31.93 7.85 -4.05
CA ILE A 439 32.08 6.47 -3.57
C ILE A 439 31.39 5.41 -4.41
N LEU A 440 30.37 5.77 -5.20
CA LEU A 440 29.56 4.82 -5.97
C LEU A 440 30.36 4.15 -7.09
N ARG A 441 30.07 2.87 -7.28
CA ARG A 441 30.69 1.99 -8.30
C ARG A 441 29.58 1.33 -9.14
N PRO A 442 29.89 0.87 -10.36
CA PRO A 442 28.90 0.24 -11.26
C PRO A 442 28.21 -0.99 -10.66
N ASP A 443 28.86 -1.67 -9.71
CA ASP A 443 28.35 -2.90 -9.08
C ASP A 443 27.71 -2.63 -7.70
N ASP A 444 27.33 -1.40 -7.41
CA ASP A 444 26.61 -1.08 -6.20
C ASP A 444 25.10 -1.23 -6.39
N VAL A 445 24.38 -1.31 -5.27
CA VAL A 445 22.94 -1.10 -5.17
C VAL A 445 22.68 -0.08 -4.08
N VAL A 446 21.79 0.87 -4.33
CA VAL A 446 21.44 1.92 -3.38
C VAL A 446 20.02 1.68 -2.84
N LEU A 447 19.85 1.77 -1.53
CA LEU A 447 18.55 1.67 -0.86
C LEU A 447 18.28 2.94 -0.06
N LEU A 448 17.21 3.65 -0.45
CA LEU A 448 16.73 4.83 0.25
C LEU A 448 15.67 4.39 1.28
N LEU A 449 15.94 4.60 2.55
CA LEU A 449 15.06 4.22 3.65
C LEU A 449 14.50 5.46 4.32
N THR A 450 13.29 5.85 3.96
CA THR A 450 12.60 7.02 4.53
C THR A 450 11.08 6.87 4.48
N SER A 451 10.39 7.57 5.35
CA SER A 451 8.95 7.85 5.23
C SER A 451 8.68 9.34 4.96
N GLY A 452 9.74 10.16 4.88
CA GLY A 452 9.74 11.57 4.55
C GLY A 452 10.17 11.86 3.10
N GLU A 453 10.77 13.02 2.90
CA GLU A 453 11.24 13.51 1.61
C GLU A 453 12.77 13.37 1.44
N LEU A 454 13.49 12.98 2.48
CA LEU A 454 14.95 12.80 2.49
C LEU A 454 15.71 14.02 1.89
N GLY A 455 15.23 15.23 2.18
CA GLY A 455 15.80 16.46 1.62
C GLY A 455 15.75 16.56 0.08
N GLY A 456 14.89 15.79 -0.58
CA GLY A 456 14.80 15.71 -2.05
C GLY A 456 15.73 14.68 -2.70
N LEU A 457 16.57 14.00 -1.92
CA LEU A 457 17.51 12.98 -2.40
C LEU A 457 16.81 11.79 -3.08
N ILE A 458 15.53 11.53 -2.76
CA ILE A 458 14.71 10.53 -3.45
C ILE A 458 14.68 10.79 -4.97
N ARG A 459 14.75 12.05 -5.40
CA ARG A 459 14.71 12.43 -6.82
C ARG A 459 16.10 12.58 -7.42
N THR A 460 17.04 13.14 -6.66
CA THR A 460 18.35 13.53 -7.20
C THR A 460 19.35 12.37 -7.24
N ILE A 461 19.30 11.40 -6.30
CA ILE A 461 20.16 10.22 -6.34
C ILE A 461 19.89 9.34 -7.58
N PRO A 462 18.64 9.02 -7.94
CA PRO A 462 18.36 8.30 -9.19
C PRO A 462 18.93 9.01 -10.44
N GLN A 463 18.76 10.33 -10.53
CA GLN A 463 19.28 11.13 -11.64
C GLN A 463 20.81 11.08 -11.72
N LEU A 464 21.50 11.14 -10.57
CA LEU A 464 22.94 11.01 -10.48
C LEU A 464 23.42 9.67 -11.06
N VAL A 465 22.82 8.55 -10.60
CA VAL A 465 23.27 7.21 -11.05
C VAL A 465 22.91 6.94 -12.51
N GLU A 466 21.79 7.44 -13.00
CA GLU A 466 21.41 7.31 -14.42
C GLU A 466 22.34 8.11 -15.33
N ALA A 467 22.80 9.28 -14.89
CA ALA A 467 23.78 10.08 -15.62
C ALA A 467 25.18 9.45 -15.60
N LYS A 468 25.59 8.88 -14.47
CA LYS A 468 26.98 8.36 -14.27
C LYS A 468 27.13 6.91 -14.75
N TYR A 469 26.11 6.08 -14.60
CA TYR A 469 26.14 4.65 -14.88
C TYR A 469 24.95 4.22 -15.76
N PRO A 470 24.81 4.71 -16.97
CA PRO A 470 23.69 4.34 -17.85
C PRO A 470 23.69 2.83 -18.15
N SER A 471 22.48 2.24 -18.31
CA SER A 471 22.26 0.81 -18.64
C SER A 471 22.71 0.44 -20.04
#